data_11213ae5a4f9c75129d5d5cb7340aa48
#
_entry.id   11213ae5a4f9c75129d5d5cb7340aa48
#
_cell.length_a   1.000
_cell.length_b   1.000
_cell.length_c   1.000
_cell.angle_alpha   90.00
_cell.angle_beta   90.00
_cell.angle_gamma   90.00
#
_symmetry.space_group_name_H-M   'P 1'
#
loop_
_entity.id
_entity.type
_entity.pdbx_description
1 polymer ?
#
loop_
_entity_poly.entity_id
_entity_poly.type
_entity_poly.pdbx_seq_one_letter_code
_entity_poly.pdbx_strand_id
1 'polypeptide(L)'
;GDYSDAADRAAAQYAAYYGPIADSARAQYNQQEYTAVADLLMNLNMENLPADYADLRDIFRESCYQAGESYYAAGQVYQAYPYYQEISDERRVKERLKEACYLVLGTWQDTAGNAYTFNLDGTCTLAGESLYFAVDGLTIRTGTSADALTATHQLTGISATSAWLFDQRNGANTRIRLTKVEK
;
A
#
# COMPACT_ATOMS: atom_id res chain seq x y z
N GLY A 1 18.34 41.16 -21.61
CA GLY A 1 19.05 39.95 -22.11
C GLY A 1 19.04 38.78 -21.14
N ASP A 2 19.12 39.02 -19.82
CA ASP A 2 19.45 37.94 -18.87
C ASP A 2 18.28 37.05 -18.43
N TYR A 3 17.04 37.51 -18.52
CA TYR A 3 15.87 36.75 -18.06
C TYR A 3 15.41 35.65 -19.04
N SER A 4 15.49 35.92 -20.36
CA SER A 4 15.14 34.92 -21.38
C SER A 4 16.13 33.75 -21.37
N ASP A 5 17.43 34.02 -21.21
CA ASP A 5 18.49 33.03 -21.15
C ASP A 5 18.37 32.10 -19.90
N ALA A 6 17.92 32.63 -18.78
CA ALA A 6 17.69 31.82 -17.57
C ALA A 6 16.48 30.89 -17.75
N ALA A 7 15.38 31.32 -18.38
CA ALA A 7 14.22 30.50 -18.66
C ALA A 7 14.54 29.39 -19.67
N ASP A 8 15.30 29.70 -20.72
CA ASP A 8 15.72 28.73 -21.74
C ASP A 8 16.65 27.65 -21.16
N ARG A 9 17.57 28.06 -20.28
CA ARG A 9 18.44 27.06 -19.55
C ARG A 9 17.63 26.17 -18.63
N ALA A 10 16.66 26.72 -17.90
CA ALA A 10 15.79 25.93 -17.03
C ALA A 10 14.97 24.93 -17.86
N ALA A 11 14.39 25.36 -18.97
CA ALA A 11 13.65 24.50 -19.89
C ALA A 11 14.54 23.35 -20.45
N ALA A 12 15.77 23.69 -20.85
CA ALA A 12 16.71 22.68 -21.33
C ALA A 12 17.11 21.67 -20.24
N GLN A 13 17.28 22.11 -19.00
CA GLN A 13 17.54 21.22 -17.87
C GLN A 13 16.34 20.32 -17.58
N TYR A 14 15.12 20.83 -17.60
CA TYR A 14 13.91 20.03 -17.43
C TYR A 14 13.73 19.00 -18.55
N ALA A 15 13.98 19.40 -19.81
CA ALA A 15 13.91 18.49 -20.94
C ALA A 15 14.95 17.37 -20.85
N ALA A 16 16.16 17.67 -20.41
CA ALA A 16 17.21 16.67 -20.22
C ALA A 16 16.88 15.67 -19.09
N TYR A 17 16.21 16.13 -18.03
CA TYR A 17 15.89 15.28 -16.88
C TYR A 17 14.56 14.52 -17.08
N TYR A 18 13.46 15.24 -17.41
CA TYR A 18 12.13 14.64 -17.50
C TYR A 18 11.86 13.99 -18.86
N GLY A 19 12.48 14.45 -19.94
CA GLY A 19 12.21 13.97 -21.29
C GLY A 19 12.32 12.46 -21.42
N PRO A 20 13.48 11.85 -21.14
CA PRO A 20 13.64 10.40 -21.23
C PRO A 20 12.68 9.60 -20.35
N ILE A 21 12.37 10.12 -19.15
CA ILE A 21 11.44 9.48 -18.22
C ILE A 21 10.01 9.55 -18.79
N ALA A 22 9.60 10.71 -19.29
CA ALA A 22 8.28 10.92 -19.86
C ALA A 22 8.04 10.06 -21.11
N ASP A 23 9.03 10.00 -21.99
CA ASP A 23 8.95 9.19 -23.21
C ASP A 23 8.81 7.69 -22.86
N SER A 24 9.61 7.21 -21.90
CA SER A 24 9.52 5.84 -21.42
C SER A 24 8.16 5.55 -20.76
N ALA A 25 7.70 6.43 -19.86
CA ALA A 25 6.43 6.28 -19.18
C ALA A 25 5.25 6.24 -20.15
N ARG A 26 5.20 7.16 -21.13
CA ARG A 26 4.16 7.22 -22.16
C ARG A 26 4.17 5.98 -23.05
N ALA A 27 5.36 5.50 -23.45
CA ALA A 27 5.50 4.31 -24.26
C ALA A 27 4.98 3.06 -23.53
N GLN A 28 5.40 2.85 -22.30
CA GLN A 28 4.98 1.73 -21.45
C GLN A 28 3.48 1.81 -21.11
N TYR A 29 2.96 3.01 -20.83
CA TYR A 29 1.53 3.23 -20.58
C TYR A 29 0.67 2.82 -21.78
N ASN A 30 1.10 3.18 -23.00
CA ASN A 30 0.42 2.78 -24.23
C ASN A 30 0.47 1.26 -24.46
N GLN A 31 1.45 0.56 -23.89
CA GLN A 31 1.56 -0.91 -23.89
C GLN A 31 0.84 -1.56 -22.71
N GLN A 32 0.17 -0.76 -21.86
CA GLN A 32 -0.53 -1.21 -20.64
C GLN A 32 0.41 -1.87 -19.60
N GLU A 33 1.68 -1.51 -19.62
CA GLU A 33 2.68 -1.96 -18.64
C GLU A 33 2.59 -1.13 -17.35
N TYR A 34 1.41 -1.08 -16.74
CA TYR A 34 1.07 -0.15 -15.67
C TYR A 34 1.97 -0.26 -14.43
N THR A 35 2.35 -1.47 -14.04
CA THR A 35 3.28 -1.67 -12.91
C THR A 35 4.63 -1.02 -13.19
N ALA A 36 5.19 -1.22 -14.39
CA ALA A 36 6.46 -0.62 -14.78
C ALA A 36 6.39 0.91 -14.81
N VAL A 37 5.27 1.46 -15.29
CA VAL A 37 5.03 2.92 -15.30
C VAL A 37 4.92 3.46 -13.88
N ALA A 38 4.14 2.82 -13.00
CA ALA A 38 4.00 3.24 -11.61
C ALA A 38 5.35 3.24 -10.89
N ASP A 39 6.14 2.16 -11.02
CA ASP A 39 7.46 2.03 -10.41
C ASP A 39 8.46 3.08 -10.95
N LEU A 40 8.42 3.36 -12.26
CA LEU A 40 9.25 4.39 -12.89
C LEU A 40 8.95 5.79 -12.34
N LEU A 41 7.67 6.11 -12.13
CA LEU A 41 7.21 7.44 -11.76
C LEU A 41 7.11 7.66 -10.24
N MET A 42 7.08 6.60 -9.42
CA MET A 42 6.85 6.65 -7.96
C MET A 42 7.83 7.55 -7.20
N ASN A 43 9.05 7.72 -7.72
CA ASN A 43 10.08 8.54 -7.09
C ASN A 43 10.12 10.00 -7.61
N LEU A 44 9.21 10.35 -8.53
CA LEU A 44 9.13 11.73 -9.02
C LEU A 44 8.21 12.57 -8.12
N ASN A 45 8.60 13.83 -7.94
CA ASN A 45 7.73 14.79 -7.27
C ASN A 45 6.60 15.23 -8.22
N MET A 46 5.45 14.55 -8.14
CA MET A 46 4.29 14.80 -9.01
C MET A 46 3.67 16.18 -8.82
N GLU A 47 3.86 16.83 -7.66
CA GLU A 47 3.29 18.16 -7.39
C GLU A 47 4.02 19.26 -8.15
N ASN A 48 5.32 19.08 -8.38
CA ASN A 48 6.22 20.07 -8.95
C ASN A 48 6.66 19.76 -10.39
N LEU A 49 5.87 18.99 -11.14
CA LEU A 49 6.18 18.72 -12.56
C LEU A 49 6.07 20.00 -13.40
N PRO A 50 7.05 20.25 -14.30
CA PRO A 50 6.93 21.31 -15.30
C PRO A 50 5.68 21.09 -16.19
N ALA A 51 5.13 22.19 -16.74
CA ALA A 51 3.88 22.16 -17.50
C ALA A 51 3.89 21.15 -18.66
N ASP A 52 5.03 21.02 -19.35
CA ASP A 52 5.21 20.10 -20.49
C ASP A 52 5.13 18.62 -20.10
N TYR A 53 5.18 18.31 -18.80
CA TYR A 53 5.14 16.95 -18.24
C TYR A 53 3.95 16.73 -17.30
N ALA A 54 2.98 17.65 -17.31
CA ALA A 54 1.83 17.61 -16.42
C ALA A 54 0.96 16.35 -16.59
N ASP A 55 0.94 15.78 -17.81
CA ASP A 55 0.24 14.53 -18.14
C ASP A 55 0.77 13.30 -17.38
N LEU A 56 2.05 13.33 -16.95
CA LEU A 56 2.63 12.26 -16.16
C LEU A 56 1.90 12.03 -14.84
N ARG A 57 1.23 13.06 -14.31
CA ARG A 57 0.44 12.94 -13.09
C ARG A 57 -0.77 12.02 -13.30
N ASP A 58 -1.49 12.17 -14.39
CA ASP A 58 -2.65 11.34 -14.72
C ASP A 58 -2.21 9.93 -15.10
N ILE A 59 -1.13 9.82 -15.90
CA ILE A 59 -0.50 8.53 -16.24
C ILE A 59 -0.08 7.77 -14.99
N PHE A 60 0.57 8.43 -14.04
CA PHE A 60 0.99 7.83 -12.77
C PHE A 60 -0.20 7.33 -11.95
N ARG A 61 -1.21 8.18 -11.75
CA ARG A 61 -2.40 7.85 -10.96
C ARG A 61 -3.15 6.65 -11.53
N GLU A 62 -3.39 6.64 -12.84
CA GLU A 62 -4.03 5.49 -13.50
C GLU A 62 -3.16 4.24 -13.43
N SER A 63 -1.85 4.38 -13.61
CA SER A 63 -0.92 3.25 -13.52
C SER A 63 -0.87 2.64 -12.11
N CYS A 64 -0.86 3.47 -11.06
CA CYS A 64 -0.97 3.00 -9.68
C CYS A 64 -2.29 2.25 -9.43
N TYR A 65 -3.40 2.76 -9.96
CA TYR A 65 -4.67 2.07 -9.83
C TYR A 65 -4.67 0.70 -10.52
N GLN A 66 -4.24 0.63 -11.76
CA GLN A 66 -4.21 -0.61 -12.54
C GLN A 66 -3.22 -1.63 -11.98
N ALA A 67 -2.04 -1.19 -11.54
CA ALA A 67 -1.07 -2.04 -10.85
C ALA A 67 -1.64 -2.61 -9.54
N GLY A 68 -2.26 -1.75 -8.72
CA GLY A 68 -2.92 -2.16 -7.49
C GLY A 68 -4.02 -3.19 -7.72
N GLU A 69 -4.93 -2.95 -8.69
CA GLU A 69 -6.01 -3.88 -9.03
C GLU A 69 -5.48 -5.21 -9.59
N SER A 70 -4.38 -5.18 -10.36
CA SER A 70 -3.74 -6.41 -10.88
C SER A 70 -3.21 -7.28 -9.75
N TYR A 71 -2.47 -6.72 -8.81
CA TYR A 71 -1.98 -7.43 -7.63
C TYR A 71 -3.13 -7.91 -6.73
N TYR A 72 -4.13 -7.06 -6.52
CA TYR A 72 -5.29 -7.42 -5.72
C TYR A 72 -6.06 -8.61 -6.32
N ALA A 73 -6.33 -8.59 -7.62
CA ALA A 73 -7.01 -9.68 -8.32
C ALA A 73 -6.21 -11.00 -8.30
N ALA A 74 -4.89 -10.92 -8.25
CA ALA A 74 -4.01 -12.08 -8.07
C ALA A 74 -3.94 -12.59 -6.61
N GLY A 75 -4.68 -12.00 -5.66
CA GLY A 75 -4.63 -12.33 -4.24
C GLY A 75 -3.39 -11.79 -3.50
N GLN A 76 -2.58 -10.99 -4.19
CA GLN A 76 -1.36 -10.40 -3.67
C GLN A 76 -1.66 -9.03 -3.03
N VAL A 77 -2.56 -9.01 -2.04
CA VAL A 77 -3.15 -7.78 -1.49
C VAL A 77 -2.10 -6.83 -0.88
N TYR A 78 -1.01 -7.37 -0.32
CA TYR A 78 0.03 -6.54 0.29
C TYR A 78 0.96 -5.91 -0.76
N GLN A 79 1.13 -6.52 -1.93
CA GLN A 79 1.83 -5.93 -3.08
C GLN A 79 1.00 -4.82 -3.74
N ALA A 80 -0.33 -4.89 -3.66
CA ALA A 80 -1.22 -3.83 -4.13
C ALA A 80 -1.14 -2.56 -3.27
N TYR A 81 -0.85 -2.70 -1.96
CA TYR A 81 -0.94 -1.62 -0.99
C TYR A 81 -0.09 -0.37 -1.31
N PRO A 82 1.20 -0.47 -1.69
CA PRO A 82 2.01 0.70 -2.02
C PRO A 82 1.38 1.55 -3.14
N TYR A 83 0.87 0.91 -4.18
CA TYR A 83 0.23 1.61 -5.31
C TYR A 83 -1.05 2.33 -4.88
N TYR A 84 -1.88 1.70 -4.04
CA TYR A 84 -3.07 2.34 -3.51
C TYR A 84 -2.74 3.52 -2.57
N GLN A 85 -1.63 3.46 -1.83
CA GLN A 85 -1.22 4.56 -0.96
C GLN A 85 -0.89 5.82 -1.74
N GLU A 86 -0.25 5.71 -2.92
CA GLU A 86 0.08 6.84 -3.80
C GLU A 86 -1.15 7.61 -4.29
N ILE A 87 -2.30 6.96 -4.35
CA ILE A 87 -3.57 7.53 -4.83
C ILE A 87 -4.69 7.37 -3.79
N SER A 88 -4.33 7.39 -2.52
CA SER A 88 -5.26 7.18 -1.40
C SER A 88 -6.35 8.24 -1.26
N ASP A 89 -6.20 9.39 -1.93
CA ASP A 89 -7.21 10.44 -2.04
C ASP A 89 -8.34 10.10 -3.03
N GLU A 90 -8.15 9.14 -3.95
CA GLU A 90 -9.17 8.72 -4.90
C GLU A 90 -10.29 7.91 -4.24
N ARG A 91 -11.55 8.25 -4.58
CA ARG A 91 -12.74 7.61 -3.99
C ARG A 91 -12.73 6.09 -4.16
N ARG A 92 -12.35 5.59 -5.36
CA ARG A 92 -12.32 4.15 -5.69
C ARG A 92 -11.32 3.39 -4.80
N VAL A 93 -10.20 4.02 -4.44
CA VAL A 93 -9.15 3.44 -3.60
C VAL A 93 -9.46 3.57 -2.11
N LYS A 94 -10.11 4.67 -1.69
CA LYS A 94 -10.54 4.84 -0.29
C LYS A 94 -11.41 3.69 0.21
N GLU A 95 -12.28 3.16 -0.62
CA GLU A 95 -13.11 2.02 -0.24
C GLU A 95 -12.28 0.73 -0.13
N ARG A 96 -11.31 0.55 -1.04
CA ARG A 96 -10.37 -0.58 -1.00
C ARG A 96 -9.55 -0.59 0.29
N LEU A 97 -9.00 0.56 0.66
CA LEU A 97 -8.17 0.72 1.86
C LEU A 97 -8.94 0.56 3.19
N LYS A 98 -10.28 0.48 3.15
CA LYS A 98 -11.12 0.13 4.32
C LYS A 98 -11.28 -1.38 4.52
N GLU A 99 -10.81 -2.20 3.62
CA GLU A 99 -10.86 -3.65 3.78
C GLU A 99 -9.98 -4.11 4.94
N ALA A 100 -10.39 -5.18 5.61
CA ALA A 100 -9.71 -5.66 6.83
C ALA A 100 -8.24 -6.00 6.60
N CYS A 101 -7.88 -6.51 5.41
CA CYS A 101 -6.49 -6.82 5.05
C CYS A 101 -5.56 -5.61 5.08
N TYR A 102 -6.08 -4.41 4.81
CA TYR A 102 -5.33 -3.16 4.90
C TYR A 102 -5.46 -2.47 6.26
N LEU A 103 -6.67 -2.49 6.84
CA LEU A 103 -6.90 -1.87 8.14
C LEU A 103 -6.08 -2.55 9.25
N VAL A 104 -5.86 -3.87 9.16
CA VAL A 104 -5.10 -4.63 10.16
C VAL A 104 -3.62 -4.25 10.21
N LEU A 105 -3.05 -3.78 9.09
CA LEU A 105 -1.63 -3.43 8.98
C LEU A 105 -1.20 -2.40 10.03
N GLY A 106 0.01 -2.58 10.57
CA GLY A 106 0.60 -1.71 11.58
C GLY A 106 0.62 -2.34 12.97
N THR A 107 0.86 -1.53 13.98
CA THR A 107 1.00 -1.98 15.38
C THR A 107 -0.26 -1.66 16.17
N TRP A 108 -0.68 -2.65 16.95
CA TRP A 108 -1.83 -2.61 17.83
C TRP A 108 -1.40 -2.99 19.25
N GLN A 109 -2.16 -2.55 20.24
CA GLN A 109 -1.92 -2.90 21.63
C GLN A 109 -3.22 -3.34 22.29
N ASP A 110 -3.15 -4.38 23.11
CA ASP A 110 -4.26 -4.80 23.95
C ASP A 110 -4.33 -4.01 25.26
N THR A 111 -5.35 -4.27 26.07
CA THR A 111 -5.55 -3.60 27.36
C THR A 111 -4.50 -3.95 28.43
N ALA A 112 -3.74 -5.03 28.21
CA ALA A 112 -2.64 -5.45 29.08
C ALA A 112 -1.28 -4.88 28.64
N GLY A 113 -1.25 -4.17 27.50
CA GLY A 113 -0.04 -3.59 26.95
C GLY A 113 0.74 -4.51 26.00
N ASN A 114 0.21 -5.69 25.66
CA ASN A 114 0.86 -6.58 24.69
C ASN A 114 0.74 -5.99 23.29
N ALA A 115 1.83 -6.07 22.52
CA ALA A 115 1.86 -5.60 21.14
C ALA A 115 1.46 -6.71 20.14
N TYR A 116 0.74 -6.28 19.11
CA TYR A 116 0.33 -7.07 17.94
C TYR A 116 0.71 -6.28 16.71
N THR A 117 1.59 -6.80 15.87
CA THR A 117 2.07 -6.09 14.70
C THR A 117 1.82 -6.92 13.45
N PHE A 118 1.28 -6.30 12.39
CA PHE A 118 1.03 -6.92 11.09
C PHE A 118 1.77 -6.13 10.03
N ASN A 119 2.70 -6.78 9.32
CA ASN A 119 3.60 -6.15 8.37
C ASN A 119 3.17 -6.41 6.92
N LEU A 120 3.58 -5.52 6.01
CA LEU A 120 3.31 -5.65 4.58
C LEU A 120 3.95 -6.87 3.92
N ASP A 121 4.99 -7.44 4.53
CA ASP A 121 5.67 -8.63 4.04
C ASP A 121 4.96 -9.95 4.41
N GLY A 122 3.77 -9.86 5.02
CA GLY A 122 2.99 -11.02 5.44
C GLY A 122 3.47 -11.62 6.77
N THR A 123 4.38 -10.96 7.48
CA THR A 123 4.78 -11.36 8.83
C THR A 123 3.96 -10.64 9.89
N CYS A 124 3.77 -11.26 11.04
CA CYS A 124 3.14 -10.62 12.20
C CYS A 124 3.82 -11.01 13.52
N THR A 125 3.58 -10.20 14.53
CA THR A 125 3.91 -10.53 15.92
C THR A 125 2.61 -10.50 16.72
N LEU A 126 2.28 -11.61 17.38
CA LEU A 126 1.10 -11.72 18.24
C LEU A 126 1.53 -11.99 19.67
N ALA A 127 1.43 -11.02 20.55
CA ALA A 127 1.83 -11.11 21.97
C ALA A 127 3.26 -11.64 22.13
N GLY A 128 4.20 -11.21 21.29
CA GLY A 128 5.62 -11.60 21.33
C GLY A 128 5.99 -12.80 20.48
N GLU A 129 5.05 -13.51 19.89
CA GLU A 129 5.29 -14.62 18.97
C GLU A 129 5.39 -14.11 17.52
N SER A 130 6.47 -14.44 16.81
CA SER A 130 6.68 -14.08 15.41
C SER A 130 6.09 -15.15 14.49
N LEU A 131 5.18 -14.74 13.61
CA LEU A 131 4.39 -15.62 12.74
C LEU A 131 4.27 -15.02 11.33
N TYR A 132 3.77 -15.82 10.40
CA TYR A 132 3.22 -15.37 9.13
C TYR A 132 1.70 -15.25 9.24
N PHE A 133 1.11 -14.37 8.42
CA PHE A 133 -0.34 -14.20 8.41
C PHE A 133 -0.91 -13.97 7.01
N ALA A 134 -2.20 -14.26 6.88
CA ALA A 134 -3.02 -13.84 5.76
C ALA A 134 -4.42 -13.45 6.27
N VAL A 135 -5.05 -12.51 5.60
CA VAL A 135 -6.41 -12.05 5.94
C VAL A 135 -7.35 -12.38 4.78
N ASP A 136 -8.45 -13.05 5.11
CA ASP A 136 -9.54 -13.36 4.20
C ASP A 136 -10.85 -12.88 4.83
N GLY A 137 -11.42 -11.82 4.29
CA GLY A 137 -12.54 -11.11 4.90
C GLY A 137 -12.18 -10.65 6.32
N LEU A 138 -12.89 -11.14 7.32
CA LEU A 138 -12.63 -10.87 8.74
C LEU A 138 -11.84 -11.99 9.44
N THR A 139 -11.33 -12.95 8.70
CA THR A 139 -10.55 -14.07 9.25
C THR A 139 -9.06 -13.82 9.06
N ILE A 140 -8.29 -13.86 10.14
CA ILE A 140 -6.82 -13.87 10.10
C ILE A 140 -6.37 -15.30 10.29
N ARG A 141 -5.58 -15.82 9.37
CA ARG A 141 -4.87 -17.10 9.52
C ARG A 141 -3.42 -16.83 9.84
N THR A 142 -2.86 -17.59 10.78
CA THR A 142 -1.45 -17.44 11.17
C THR A 142 -0.75 -18.80 11.23
N GLY A 143 0.57 -18.78 11.10
CA GLY A 143 1.40 -19.98 11.19
C GLY A 143 2.89 -19.63 11.24
N THR A 144 3.71 -20.65 11.49
CA THR A 144 5.17 -20.53 11.57
C THR A 144 5.85 -20.44 10.21
N SER A 145 5.11 -20.67 9.12
CA SER A 145 5.57 -20.44 7.75
C SER A 145 4.41 -19.89 6.89
N ALA A 146 4.74 -19.19 5.81
CA ALA A 146 3.76 -18.63 4.89
C ALA A 146 2.87 -19.69 4.23
N ASP A 147 3.41 -20.90 4.00
CA ASP A 147 2.70 -22.02 3.36
C ASP A 147 1.86 -22.86 4.34
N ALA A 148 2.00 -22.62 5.64
CA ALA A 148 1.34 -23.41 6.70
C ALA A 148 0.67 -22.49 7.74
N LEU A 149 -0.38 -21.78 7.32
CA LEU A 149 -1.20 -20.93 8.19
C LEU A 149 -2.30 -21.81 8.86
N THR A 150 -1.98 -22.40 10.00
CA THR A 150 -2.80 -23.43 10.65
C THR A 150 -3.72 -22.89 11.76
N ALA A 151 -3.35 -21.76 12.37
CA ALA A 151 -4.19 -21.11 13.38
C ALA A 151 -5.14 -20.09 12.76
N THR A 152 -6.32 -19.96 13.33
CA THR A 152 -7.36 -19.06 12.87
C THR A 152 -7.74 -18.08 13.97
N HIS A 153 -7.89 -16.81 13.62
CA HIS A 153 -8.39 -15.76 14.48
C HIS A 153 -9.51 -15.02 13.76
N GLN A 154 -10.52 -14.58 14.48
CA GLN A 154 -11.65 -13.86 13.90
C GLN A 154 -11.64 -12.39 14.32
N LEU A 155 -11.66 -11.50 13.35
CA LEU A 155 -11.98 -10.09 13.59
C LEU A 155 -13.49 -9.95 13.71
N THR A 156 -13.99 -9.35 14.79
CA THR A 156 -15.44 -9.10 14.97
C THR A 156 -15.81 -7.63 14.80
N GLY A 157 -14.83 -6.81 14.48
CA GLY A 157 -14.96 -5.41 14.11
C GLY A 157 -13.59 -4.81 13.98
N ILE A 158 -13.36 -4.09 12.91
CA ILE A 158 -12.11 -3.38 12.68
C ILE A 158 -12.40 -2.00 12.10
N SER A 159 -11.66 -1.02 12.58
CA SER A 159 -11.65 0.36 12.09
C SER A 159 -10.21 0.85 11.99
N ALA A 160 -10.00 2.10 11.61
CA ALA A 160 -8.68 2.69 11.55
C ALA A 160 -7.94 2.71 12.91
N THR A 161 -8.67 2.72 14.03
CA THR A 161 -8.09 2.92 15.37
C THR A 161 -8.37 1.81 16.38
N SER A 162 -9.34 0.93 16.10
CA SER A 162 -9.74 -0.13 17.04
C SER A 162 -10.14 -1.40 16.33
N ALA A 163 -9.87 -2.54 16.95
CA ALA A 163 -10.30 -3.85 16.49
C ALA A 163 -10.67 -4.76 17.66
N TRP A 164 -11.48 -5.78 17.36
CA TRP A 164 -11.72 -6.90 18.25
C TRP A 164 -11.21 -8.17 17.57
N LEU A 165 -10.28 -8.86 18.24
CA LEU A 165 -9.72 -10.13 17.80
C LEU A 165 -10.22 -11.26 18.71
N PHE A 166 -10.78 -12.30 18.11
CA PHE A 166 -10.98 -13.60 18.78
C PHE A 166 -9.77 -14.47 18.50
N ASP A 167 -8.96 -14.68 19.51
CA ASP A 167 -7.85 -15.62 19.45
C ASP A 167 -8.36 -17.04 19.72
N GLN A 168 -8.29 -17.90 18.71
CA GLN A 168 -8.73 -19.28 18.78
C GLN A 168 -7.57 -20.27 18.98
N ARG A 169 -6.36 -19.77 19.24
CA ARG A 169 -5.21 -20.63 19.53
C ARG A 169 -5.44 -21.43 20.80
N ASN A 170 -5.01 -22.67 20.77
CA ASN A 170 -5.08 -23.58 21.92
C ASN A 170 -6.49 -23.82 22.48
N GLY A 171 -7.54 -23.66 21.67
CA GLY A 171 -8.91 -23.88 22.09
C GLY A 171 -9.48 -22.82 23.04
N ALA A 172 -8.77 -21.74 23.29
CA ALA A 172 -9.23 -20.62 24.07
C ALA A 172 -9.92 -19.59 23.14
N ASN A 173 -11.22 -19.39 23.29
CA ASN A 173 -11.94 -18.30 22.67
C ASN A 173 -11.73 -17.01 23.47
N THR A 174 -10.54 -16.41 23.36
CA THR A 174 -10.24 -15.17 24.08
C THR A 174 -10.55 -13.97 23.17
N ARG A 175 -11.43 -13.10 23.66
CA ARG A 175 -11.76 -11.85 22.98
C ARG A 175 -10.77 -10.77 23.44
N ILE A 176 -10.01 -10.22 22.50
CA ILE A 176 -8.99 -9.23 22.74
C ILE A 176 -9.42 -7.90 22.08
N ARG A 177 -9.47 -6.84 22.86
CA ARG A 177 -9.65 -5.49 22.31
C ARG A 177 -8.28 -4.93 21.95
N LEU A 178 -8.14 -4.50 20.72
CA LEU A 178 -6.94 -3.88 20.18
C LEU A 178 -7.17 -2.40 19.91
N THR A 179 -6.20 -1.58 20.25
CA THR A 179 -6.15 -0.16 19.89
C THR A 179 -4.92 0.06 19.03
N LYS A 180 -5.06 0.77 17.90
CA LYS A 180 -3.94 1.06 17.00
C LYS A 180 -2.98 2.03 17.65
N VAL A 181 -1.69 1.71 17.58
CA VAL A 181 -0.62 2.59 18.05
C VAL A 181 -0.26 3.52 16.90
N GLU A 182 -0.49 4.81 17.08
CA GLU A 182 -0.04 5.84 16.13
C GLU A 182 1.50 5.96 16.22
N LYS A 183 2.13 6.09 15.07
CA LYS A 183 3.59 6.33 14.98
C LYS A 183 3.90 7.79 15.09
#